data_65a17d961d676bbd6a730d6eed9a481a
#
_entry.id   65a17d961d676bbd6a730d6eed9a481a
#
_cell.length_a   1.000
_cell.length_b   1.000
_cell.length_c   1.000
_cell.angle_alpha   90.00
_cell.angle_beta   90.00
_cell.angle_gamma   90.00
#
_symmetry.space_group_name_H-M   'P 1'
#
loop_
_entity.id
_entity.type
_entity.pdbx_description
1 polymer ?
#
loop_
_entity_poly.entity_id
_entity_poly.type
_entity_poly.pdbx_seq_one_letter_code
_entity_poly.pdbx_strand_id
1 'polypeptide(L)'
;MKAPLLKQNCKLVPFLGALFLMPGLSNAGNVIGSLPYSITASGNYELERDLTYTGHKNAIEVNADDVVINLNGFSIGNTGNGVFGVIIQTHSNLTVRNGSILGFQGAVVLAAPQSRALNLQLVNNIFGVQVFAKNCAVQDCFIIGTGPDNNGNGIQLLKSASGVLVKGNQVSEFVVALVSSVSSGSESAFIGNYVANSGFGLALSSNDLYQGNVVTNCKVPFTGGNAIGTENGSD
;
A
#
# COMPACT_ATOMS: atom_id res chain seq x y z
N MET A 1 32.54 76.19 6.98
CA MET A 1 33.13 75.01 7.65
C MET A 1 32.74 73.77 6.85
N LYS A 2 33.72 73.14 6.16
CA LYS A 2 33.47 71.92 5.36
C LYS A 2 33.98 70.73 6.18
N ALA A 3 33.12 69.74 6.45
CA ALA A 3 33.46 68.51 7.13
C ALA A 3 34.19 67.55 6.18
N PRO A 4 35.19 66.78 6.63
CA PRO A 4 35.93 65.84 5.77
C PRO A 4 35.18 64.51 5.57
N LEU A 5 35.18 64.06 4.31
CA LEU A 5 34.67 62.74 3.92
C LEU A 5 35.67 61.64 4.38
N LEU A 6 35.24 60.75 5.24
CA LEU A 6 35.95 59.53 5.56
C LEU A 6 35.79 58.53 4.38
N LYS A 7 36.87 58.17 3.73
CA LYS A 7 36.95 57.07 2.78
C LYS A 7 37.08 55.76 3.57
N GLN A 8 35.99 54.95 3.65
CA GLN A 8 36.06 53.59 4.13
C GLN A 8 36.55 52.68 3.00
N ASN A 9 37.78 52.17 3.15
CA ASN A 9 38.31 51.09 2.30
C ASN A 9 37.72 49.75 2.71
N CYS A 10 36.71 49.30 1.99
CA CYS A 10 36.16 47.94 2.13
C CYS A 10 37.10 46.98 1.42
N LYS A 11 37.95 46.24 2.17
CA LYS A 11 38.71 45.11 1.64
C LYS A 11 37.76 43.95 1.46
N LEU A 12 37.52 43.58 0.20
CA LEU A 12 36.82 42.37 -0.16
C LEU A 12 37.73 41.17 0.20
N VAL A 13 37.36 40.40 1.19
CA VAL A 13 38.01 39.10 1.48
C VAL A 13 37.31 38.06 0.60
N PRO A 14 38.03 37.34 -0.28
CA PRO A 14 37.43 36.28 -1.06
C PRO A 14 37.10 35.12 -0.13
N PHE A 15 35.79 34.89 0.06
CA PHE A 15 35.30 33.71 0.75
C PHE A 15 35.45 32.51 -0.20
N LEU A 16 36.56 31.78 -0.04
CA LEU A 16 36.75 30.53 -0.73
C LEU A 16 35.85 29.48 -0.09
N GLY A 17 34.62 29.43 -0.58
CA GLY A 17 33.63 28.41 -0.18
C GLY A 17 34.13 27.04 -0.63
N ALA A 18 34.69 26.26 0.28
CA ALA A 18 34.92 24.84 0.06
C ALA A 18 33.54 24.18 -0.11
N LEU A 19 33.18 23.88 -1.37
CA LEU A 19 32.03 23.04 -1.70
C LEU A 19 32.36 21.63 -1.18
N PHE A 20 31.94 21.33 0.04
CA PHE A 20 31.90 19.97 0.54
C PHE A 20 30.83 19.22 -0.28
N LEU A 21 31.27 18.54 -1.35
CA LEU A 21 30.54 17.44 -1.93
C LEU A 21 30.44 16.36 -0.85
N MET A 22 29.41 16.40 -0.05
CA MET A 22 29.04 15.22 0.72
C MET A 22 28.70 14.13 -0.30
N PRO A 23 29.40 13.00 -0.32
CA PRO A 23 28.93 11.85 -1.07
C PRO A 23 27.54 11.56 -0.48
N GLY A 24 26.49 11.71 -1.30
CA GLY A 24 25.17 11.24 -0.92
C GLY A 24 25.34 9.79 -0.51
N LEU A 25 25.11 9.50 0.77
CA LEU A 25 24.88 8.14 1.23
C LEU A 25 23.63 7.68 0.49
N SER A 26 23.79 7.13 -0.70
CA SER A 26 22.79 6.25 -1.27
C SER A 26 22.74 5.09 -0.29
N ASN A 27 21.70 5.05 0.57
CA ASN A 27 21.33 3.82 1.21
C ASN A 27 20.93 2.87 0.08
N ALA A 28 21.90 2.16 -0.47
CA ALA A 28 21.63 1.06 -1.40
C ALA A 28 20.75 0.10 -0.62
N GLY A 29 19.50 -0.06 -1.06
CA GLY A 29 18.56 -0.97 -0.45
C GLY A 29 19.10 -2.40 -0.52
N ASN A 30 18.71 -3.23 0.42
CA ASN A 30 19.02 -4.66 0.34
C ASN A 30 18.26 -5.26 -0.85
N VAL A 31 18.97 -5.92 -1.74
CA VAL A 31 18.37 -6.49 -2.95
C VAL A 31 17.66 -7.81 -2.64
N ILE A 32 16.39 -7.91 -3.02
CA ILE A 32 15.64 -9.16 -3.05
C ILE A 32 15.90 -9.81 -4.40
N GLY A 33 16.86 -10.72 -4.46
CA GLY A 33 17.32 -11.34 -5.72
C GLY A 33 16.66 -12.67 -6.07
N SER A 34 15.98 -13.33 -5.14
CA SER A 34 15.31 -14.62 -5.32
C SER A 34 14.18 -14.81 -4.31
N LEU A 35 13.28 -15.77 -4.60
CA LEU A 35 12.16 -16.16 -3.74
C LEU A 35 12.21 -17.65 -3.39
N PRO A 36 11.76 -18.09 -2.19
CA PRO A 36 11.24 -17.25 -1.10
C PRO A 36 12.32 -16.38 -0.44
N TYR A 37 11.90 -15.28 0.16
CA TYR A 37 12.79 -14.35 0.86
C TYR A 37 12.26 -14.01 2.26
N SER A 38 13.12 -14.08 3.28
CA SER A 38 12.78 -13.70 4.65
C SER A 38 13.54 -12.45 5.06
N ILE A 39 12.83 -11.40 5.41
CA ILE A 39 13.37 -10.13 5.89
C ILE A 39 13.43 -10.20 7.42
N THR A 40 14.65 -10.19 7.99
CA THR A 40 14.90 -10.34 9.43
C THR A 40 15.56 -9.10 10.06
N ALA A 41 15.74 -8.04 9.30
CA ALA A 41 16.30 -6.78 9.77
C ALA A 41 15.51 -5.59 9.22
N SER A 42 15.41 -4.52 10.01
CA SER A 42 14.83 -3.24 9.56
C SER A 42 15.61 -2.66 8.39
N GLY A 43 14.94 -1.91 7.53
CA GLY A 43 15.60 -1.20 6.43
C GLY A 43 14.84 -1.19 5.12
N ASN A 44 15.54 -0.76 4.07
CA ASN A 44 15.02 -0.69 2.72
C ASN A 44 15.44 -1.93 1.93
N TYR A 45 14.46 -2.52 1.24
CA TYR A 45 14.61 -3.67 0.38
C TYR A 45 14.05 -3.34 -0.99
N GLU A 46 14.67 -3.83 -2.05
CA GLU A 46 14.23 -3.51 -3.41
C GLU A 46 14.40 -4.67 -4.37
N LEU A 47 13.54 -4.69 -5.39
CA LEU A 47 13.72 -5.55 -6.56
C LEU A 47 14.57 -4.82 -7.61
N GLU A 48 15.40 -5.59 -8.30
CA GLU A 48 16.16 -5.15 -9.49
C GLU A 48 15.71 -5.84 -10.77
N ARG A 49 14.76 -6.77 -10.66
CA ARG A 49 14.16 -7.51 -11.77
C ARG A 49 12.85 -8.15 -11.36
N ASP A 50 12.11 -8.64 -12.34
CA ASP A 50 10.96 -9.52 -12.10
C ASP A 50 11.39 -10.82 -11.43
N LEU A 51 10.62 -11.27 -10.46
CA LEU A 51 10.84 -12.53 -9.75
C LEU A 51 9.64 -13.45 -9.89
N THR A 52 9.92 -14.74 -10.15
CA THR A 52 8.90 -15.79 -10.21
C THR A 52 8.99 -16.67 -8.98
N TYR A 53 7.84 -16.87 -8.33
CA TYR A 53 7.68 -17.80 -7.21
C TYR A 53 7.01 -19.10 -7.66
N THR A 54 7.63 -20.23 -7.34
CA THR A 54 7.15 -21.58 -7.72
C THR A 54 6.81 -22.44 -6.50
N GLY A 55 6.92 -21.88 -5.29
CA GLY A 55 6.74 -22.62 -4.04
C GLY A 55 5.27 -22.72 -3.59
N HIS A 56 5.08 -23.22 -2.35
CA HIS A 56 3.77 -23.50 -1.77
C HIS A 56 3.48 -22.69 -0.48
N LYS A 57 4.34 -21.73 -0.15
CA LYS A 57 4.21 -20.88 1.04
C LYS A 57 4.15 -19.40 0.63
N ASN A 58 4.74 -18.54 1.42
CA ASN A 58 4.82 -17.11 1.15
C ASN A 58 6.06 -16.80 0.31
N ALA A 59 5.95 -15.83 -0.61
CA ALA A 59 7.09 -15.42 -1.41
C ALA A 59 8.03 -14.51 -0.60
N ILE A 60 7.48 -13.52 0.13
CA ILE A 60 8.25 -12.67 1.03
C ILE A 60 7.61 -12.67 2.41
N GLU A 61 8.38 -13.04 3.43
CA GLU A 61 7.99 -12.96 4.85
C GLU A 61 8.76 -11.86 5.54
N VAL A 62 8.05 -10.95 6.22
CA VAL A 62 8.67 -9.84 6.97
C VAL A 62 8.64 -10.15 8.45
N ASN A 63 9.83 -10.33 9.01
CA ASN A 63 10.10 -10.68 10.40
C ASN A 63 10.96 -9.60 11.08
N ALA A 64 10.70 -8.33 10.77
CA ALA A 64 11.37 -7.17 11.36
C ALA A 64 10.42 -5.96 11.35
N ASP A 65 10.67 -5.02 12.24
CA ASP A 65 10.02 -3.70 12.25
C ASP A 65 10.67 -2.77 11.23
N ASP A 66 9.97 -1.69 10.86
CA ASP A 66 10.52 -0.60 10.06
C ASP A 66 11.10 -1.06 8.72
N VAL A 67 10.32 -1.83 7.96
CA VAL A 67 10.72 -2.38 6.66
C VAL A 67 10.03 -1.63 5.53
N VAL A 68 10.79 -1.25 4.52
CA VAL A 68 10.28 -0.74 3.24
C VAL A 68 10.67 -1.72 2.14
N ILE A 69 9.69 -2.25 1.42
CA ILE A 69 9.88 -3.05 0.21
C ILE A 69 9.46 -2.19 -0.98
N ASN A 70 10.41 -1.79 -1.80
CA ASN A 70 10.17 -1.07 -3.05
C ASN A 70 10.33 -2.06 -4.21
N LEU A 71 9.26 -2.34 -4.92
CA LEU A 71 9.30 -3.25 -6.07
C LEU A 71 9.91 -2.59 -7.31
N ASN A 72 10.18 -1.27 -7.30
CA ASN A 72 10.84 -0.51 -8.38
C ASN A 72 10.21 -0.68 -9.77
N GLY A 73 8.91 -0.93 -9.83
CA GLY A 73 8.19 -1.22 -11.07
C GLY A 73 8.25 -2.69 -11.52
N PHE A 74 9.04 -3.52 -10.85
CA PHE A 74 9.13 -4.95 -11.13
C PHE A 74 7.98 -5.74 -10.52
N SER A 75 7.89 -7.01 -10.93
CA SER A 75 6.83 -7.92 -10.52
C SER A 75 7.31 -9.10 -9.67
N ILE A 76 6.40 -9.57 -8.80
CA ILE A 76 6.46 -10.87 -8.14
C ILE A 76 5.31 -11.70 -8.71
N GLY A 77 5.61 -12.66 -9.58
CA GLY A 77 4.63 -13.55 -10.19
C GLY A 77 4.63 -14.92 -9.54
N ASN A 78 3.45 -15.49 -9.27
CA ASN A 78 3.29 -16.84 -8.76
C ASN A 78 2.89 -17.79 -9.90
N THR A 79 3.68 -18.84 -10.12
CA THR A 79 3.37 -19.95 -11.04
C THR A 79 3.23 -21.28 -10.31
N GLY A 80 3.39 -21.27 -8.98
CA GLY A 80 3.19 -22.41 -8.11
C GLY A 80 1.84 -22.32 -7.34
N ASN A 81 1.86 -22.78 -6.10
CA ASN A 81 0.73 -22.70 -5.18
C ASN A 81 1.04 -21.73 -4.01
N GLY A 82 1.68 -20.60 -4.31
CA GLY A 82 2.05 -19.59 -3.32
C GLY A 82 0.83 -19.05 -2.59
N VAL A 83 0.94 -18.94 -1.26
CA VAL A 83 -0.16 -18.44 -0.42
C VAL A 83 -0.17 -16.92 -0.46
N PHE A 84 0.90 -16.27 -0.01
CA PHE A 84 0.98 -14.81 0.01
C PHE A 84 2.20 -14.30 -0.76
N GLY A 85 1.99 -13.18 -1.49
CA GLY A 85 3.09 -12.47 -2.14
C GLY A 85 3.99 -11.80 -1.10
N VAL A 86 3.42 -10.96 -0.25
CA VAL A 86 4.13 -10.31 0.88
C VAL A 86 3.27 -10.41 2.14
N ILE A 87 3.87 -10.85 3.25
CA ILE A 87 3.19 -10.94 4.54
C ILE A 87 4.04 -10.40 5.68
N ILE A 88 3.40 -9.63 6.59
CA ILE A 88 3.90 -9.28 7.91
C ILE A 88 2.90 -9.71 8.98
N GLN A 89 3.36 -10.36 10.06
CA GLN A 89 2.46 -10.92 11.10
C GLN A 89 2.69 -10.35 12.50
N THR A 90 3.93 -10.21 12.93
CA THR A 90 4.28 -9.98 14.34
C THR A 90 5.06 -8.69 14.62
N HIS A 91 5.41 -7.97 13.57
CA HIS A 91 6.20 -6.73 13.62
C HIS A 91 5.34 -5.53 13.22
N SER A 92 5.94 -4.35 13.11
CA SER A 92 5.21 -3.12 12.79
C SER A 92 5.86 -2.35 11.64
N ASN A 93 5.10 -1.41 11.04
CA ASN A 93 5.60 -0.43 10.09
C ASN A 93 6.25 -1.02 8.83
N LEU A 94 5.54 -1.96 8.17
CA LEU A 94 5.88 -2.39 6.81
C LEU A 94 5.33 -1.39 5.79
N THR A 95 6.12 -1.01 4.81
CA THR A 95 5.64 -0.38 3.57
C THR A 95 6.01 -1.23 2.36
N VAL A 96 5.00 -1.67 1.59
CA VAL A 96 5.19 -2.31 0.27
C VAL A 96 4.71 -1.35 -0.80
N ARG A 97 5.53 -1.10 -1.83
CA ARG A 97 5.20 -0.09 -2.84
C ARG A 97 5.79 -0.31 -4.22
N ASN A 98 5.18 0.36 -5.22
CA ASN A 98 5.72 0.61 -6.57
C ASN A 98 6.06 -0.65 -7.36
N GLY A 99 5.08 -1.46 -7.72
CA GLY A 99 5.28 -2.61 -8.59
C GLY A 99 4.10 -3.56 -8.58
N SER A 100 4.30 -4.80 -9.01
CA SER A 100 3.20 -5.73 -9.26
C SER A 100 3.33 -7.03 -8.46
N ILE A 101 2.20 -7.58 -8.00
CA ILE A 101 2.11 -8.89 -7.35
C ILE A 101 0.96 -9.67 -7.99
N LEU A 102 1.27 -10.85 -8.54
CA LEU A 102 0.36 -11.56 -9.43
C LEU A 102 0.18 -13.03 -9.07
N GLY A 103 -1.08 -13.50 -9.11
CA GLY A 103 -1.42 -14.93 -9.11
C GLY A 103 -1.34 -15.65 -7.76
N PHE A 104 -1.31 -14.93 -6.63
CA PHE A 104 -1.31 -15.51 -5.29
C PHE A 104 -2.73 -15.72 -4.74
N GLN A 105 -2.86 -16.51 -3.67
CA GLN A 105 -4.10 -16.52 -2.89
C GLN A 105 -4.33 -15.13 -2.27
N GLY A 106 -3.30 -14.51 -1.68
CA GLY A 106 -3.35 -13.11 -1.25
C GLY A 106 -2.10 -12.36 -1.70
N ALA A 107 -2.27 -11.19 -2.32
CA ALA A 107 -1.11 -10.44 -2.77
C ALA A 107 -0.33 -9.86 -1.58
N VAL A 108 -1.01 -9.12 -0.69
CA VAL A 108 -0.38 -8.46 0.47
C VAL A 108 -1.19 -8.72 1.73
N VAL A 109 -0.53 -9.14 2.81
CA VAL A 109 -1.13 -9.30 4.14
C VAL A 109 -0.48 -8.37 5.14
N LEU A 110 -1.26 -7.42 5.65
CA LEU A 110 -0.88 -6.45 6.67
C LEU A 110 -1.47 -6.89 8.02
N ALA A 111 -0.83 -7.83 8.70
CA ALA A 111 -1.28 -8.32 10.01
C ALA A 111 -0.52 -7.67 11.19
N ALA A 112 0.25 -6.64 10.91
CA ALA A 112 0.98 -5.85 11.90
C ALA A 112 0.65 -4.35 11.75
N PRO A 113 0.62 -3.59 12.87
CA PRO A 113 0.14 -2.21 12.85
C PRO A 113 1.04 -1.27 12.06
N GLN A 114 0.45 -0.12 11.66
CA GLN A 114 1.14 0.96 10.93
C GLN A 114 1.70 0.55 9.56
N SER A 115 1.22 -0.57 9.00
CA SER A 115 1.70 -1.10 7.72
C SER A 115 0.94 -0.50 6.54
N ARG A 116 1.59 -0.44 5.37
CA ARG A 116 1.07 0.24 4.19
C ARG A 116 1.30 -0.55 2.91
N ALA A 117 0.29 -0.55 2.03
CA ALA A 117 0.38 -0.99 0.64
C ALA A 117 0.09 0.22 -0.25
N LEU A 118 1.07 0.65 -1.05
CA LEU A 118 1.03 1.92 -1.77
C LEU A 118 1.42 1.74 -3.25
N ASN A 119 0.61 2.30 -4.16
CA ASN A 119 0.93 2.32 -5.58
C ASN A 119 1.35 0.94 -6.14
N LEU A 120 0.51 -0.07 -5.89
CA LEU A 120 0.72 -1.45 -6.33
C LEU A 120 -0.26 -1.84 -7.43
N GLN A 121 0.17 -2.74 -8.31
CA GLN A 121 -0.68 -3.47 -9.23
C GLN A 121 -0.84 -4.91 -8.72
N LEU A 122 -2.04 -5.25 -8.27
CA LEU A 122 -2.36 -6.57 -7.71
C LEU A 122 -3.33 -7.27 -8.66
N VAL A 123 -2.84 -8.22 -9.45
CA VAL A 123 -3.61 -8.78 -10.56
C VAL A 123 -3.76 -10.29 -10.43
N ASN A 124 -4.97 -10.80 -10.68
CA ASN A 124 -5.30 -12.22 -10.62
C ASN A 124 -4.95 -12.89 -9.27
N ASN A 125 -5.04 -12.14 -8.17
CA ASN A 125 -4.98 -12.70 -6.83
C ASN A 125 -6.41 -12.97 -6.32
N ILE A 126 -6.60 -14.01 -5.49
CA ILE A 126 -7.91 -14.27 -4.87
C ILE A 126 -8.25 -13.13 -3.89
N PHE A 127 -7.27 -12.70 -3.07
CA PHE A 127 -7.38 -11.53 -2.22
C PHE A 127 -6.32 -10.51 -2.64
N GLY A 128 -6.73 -9.26 -2.84
CA GLY A 128 -5.78 -8.19 -3.14
C GLY A 128 -4.98 -7.80 -1.90
N VAL A 129 -5.57 -7.07 -0.96
CA VAL A 129 -4.94 -6.70 0.31
C VAL A 129 -5.82 -7.14 1.48
N GLN A 130 -5.24 -7.89 2.40
CA GLN A 130 -5.88 -8.27 3.66
C GLN A 130 -5.24 -7.52 4.82
N VAL A 131 -6.06 -6.80 5.60
CA VAL A 131 -5.62 -6.01 6.74
C VAL A 131 -6.20 -6.57 8.03
N PHE A 132 -5.33 -6.95 8.96
CA PHE A 132 -5.71 -7.53 10.25
C PHE A 132 -5.33 -6.63 11.44
N ALA A 133 -4.68 -5.49 11.20
CA ALA A 133 -4.09 -4.65 12.25
C ALA A 133 -4.52 -3.18 12.14
N LYS A 134 -4.21 -2.43 13.20
CA LYS A 134 -4.61 -1.02 13.35
C LYS A 134 -3.71 -0.07 12.57
N ASN A 135 -4.29 1.10 12.21
CA ASN A 135 -3.56 2.23 11.64
C ASN A 135 -2.79 1.87 10.36
N CYS A 136 -3.32 0.95 9.57
CA CYS A 136 -2.78 0.57 8.27
C CYS A 136 -3.34 1.46 7.16
N ALA A 137 -2.70 1.42 5.99
CA ALA A 137 -3.20 2.13 4.82
C ALA A 137 -3.06 1.30 3.54
N VAL A 138 -4.07 1.39 2.66
CA VAL A 138 -4.05 0.86 1.28
C VAL A 138 -4.40 2.02 0.37
N GLN A 139 -3.42 2.48 -0.43
CA GLN A 139 -3.59 3.70 -1.20
C GLN A 139 -3.06 3.58 -2.62
N ASP A 140 -3.79 4.20 -3.55
CA ASP A 140 -3.39 4.38 -4.94
C ASP A 140 -3.01 3.07 -5.65
N CYS A 141 -3.68 1.97 -5.27
CA CYS A 141 -3.45 0.64 -5.84
C CYS A 141 -4.45 0.34 -6.96
N PHE A 142 -4.00 -0.42 -7.96
CA PHE A 142 -4.80 -0.99 -9.02
C PHE A 142 -4.96 -2.49 -8.77
N ILE A 143 -6.18 -2.94 -8.46
CA ILE A 143 -6.46 -4.27 -7.94
C ILE A 143 -7.51 -4.94 -8.80
N ILE A 144 -7.12 -6.02 -9.50
CA ILE A 144 -8.04 -6.81 -10.35
C ILE A 144 -8.05 -8.25 -9.83
N GLY A 145 -9.24 -8.74 -9.56
CA GLY A 145 -9.47 -10.13 -9.15
C GLY A 145 -9.49 -11.12 -10.30
N THR A 146 -10.03 -12.28 -10.02
CA THR A 146 -10.18 -13.40 -10.98
C THR A 146 -11.62 -13.55 -11.49
N GLY A 147 -12.47 -12.56 -11.19
CA GLY A 147 -13.88 -12.53 -11.53
C GLY A 147 -14.81 -12.55 -10.31
N PRO A 148 -16.03 -11.97 -10.43
CA PRO A 148 -16.97 -11.82 -9.33
C PRO A 148 -17.57 -13.15 -8.84
N ASP A 149 -17.41 -14.23 -9.58
CA ASP A 149 -17.89 -15.56 -9.21
C ASP A 149 -16.83 -16.40 -8.46
N ASN A 150 -15.60 -15.91 -8.34
CA ASN A 150 -14.51 -16.55 -7.64
C ASN A 150 -14.35 -15.97 -6.23
N ASN A 151 -14.49 -16.79 -5.19
CA ASN A 151 -14.48 -16.42 -3.78
C ASN A 151 -13.29 -15.54 -3.36
N GLY A 152 -13.33 -14.24 -3.66
CA GLY A 152 -12.24 -13.32 -3.35
C GLY A 152 -12.71 -11.90 -3.03
N ASN A 153 -11.85 -11.15 -2.34
CA ASN A 153 -12.10 -9.76 -2.00
C ASN A 153 -10.91 -8.88 -2.43
N GLY A 154 -11.22 -7.69 -2.92
CA GLY A 154 -10.19 -6.74 -3.36
C GLY A 154 -9.37 -6.21 -2.17
N ILE A 155 -10.00 -5.47 -1.28
CA ILE A 155 -9.40 -5.01 -0.02
C ILE A 155 -10.30 -5.46 1.11
N GLN A 156 -9.74 -6.20 2.07
CA GLN A 156 -10.48 -6.79 3.16
C GLN A 156 -9.92 -6.37 4.52
N LEU A 157 -10.74 -5.71 5.34
CA LEU A 157 -10.45 -5.42 6.73
C LEU A 157 -11.02 -6.51 7.63
N LEU A 158 -10.21 -7.09 8.50
CA LEU A 158 -10.53 -8.28 9.28
C LEU A 158 -10.17 -8.09 10.76
N LYS A 159 -10.92 -8.74 11.63
CA LYS A 159 -10.66 -8.88 13.08
C LYS A 159 -10.42 -7.53 13.77
N SER A 160 -9.15 -7.21 14.06
CA SER A 160 -8.74 -6.03 14.83
C SER A 160 -8.27 -4.86 13.96
N ALA A 161 -8.53 -4.91 12.65
CA ALA A 161 -8.30 -3.77 11.78
C ALA A 161 -9.15 -2.58 12.23
N SER A 162 -8.51 -1.47 12.58
CA SER A 162 -9.21 -0.23 12.97
C SER A 162 -8.35 0.98 12.62
N GLY A 163 -8.99 2.12 12.35
CA GLY A 163 -8.28 3.31 11.90
C GLY A 163 -7.54 3.10 10.58
N VAL A 164 -8.07 2.24 9.71
CA VAL A 164 -7.46 1.94 8.41
C VAL A 164 -7.90 2.97 7.38
N LEU A 165 -6.96 3.44 6.58
CA LEU A 165 -7.24 4.31 5.43
C LEU A 165 -7.20 3.51 4.13
N VAL A 166 -8.33 3.43 3.41
CA VAL A 166 -8.47 2.85 2.07
C VAL A 166 -8.79 3.99 1.10
N LYS A 167 -7.79 4.45 0.32
CA LYS A 167 -7.93 5.68 -0.46
C LYS A 167 -7.39 5.59 -1.87
N GLY A 168 -8.16 6.13 -2.84
CA GLY A 168 -7.67 6.32 -4.21
C GLY A 168 -7.43 5.03 -4.99
N ASN A 169 -7.97 3.90 -4.53
CA ASN A 169 -7.75 2.61 -5.17
C ASN A 169 -8.73 2.40 -6.33
N GLN A 170 -8.30 1.68 -7.37
CA GLN A 170 -9.16 1.12 -8.41
C GLN A 170 -9.28 -0.38 -8.18
N VAL A 171 -10.50 -0.88 -7.95
CA VAL A 171 -10.75 -2.27 -7.57
C VAL A 171 -11.85 -2.88 -8.43
N SER A 172 -11.59 -4.05 -9.04
CA SER A 172 -12.58 -4.72 -9.89
C SER A 172 -12.46 -6.24 -9.91
N GLU A 173 -13.51 -6.90 -10.40
CA GLU A 173 -13.52 -8.34 -10.64
C GLU A 173 -13.41 -9.18 -9.35
N PHE A 174 -14.14 -8.80 -8.29
CA PHE A 174 -14.23 -9.53 -7.02
C PHE A 174 -15.66 -9.86 -6.61
N VAL A 175 -15.83 -10.83 -5.72
CA VAL A 175 -17.11 -11.05 -5.04
C VAL A 175 -17.47 -9.79 -4.23
N VAL A 176 -16.52 -9.27 -3.44
CA VAL A 176 -16.64 -7.99 -2.76
C VAL A 176 -15.38 -7.16 -3.03
N ALA A 177 -15.54 -5.98 -3.61
CA ALA A 177 -14.38 -5.15 -3.93
C ALA A 177 -13.73 -4.59 -2.66
N LEU A 178 -14.50 -3.90 -1.81
CA LEU A 178 -14.03 -3.33 -0.55
C LEU A 178 -14.90 -3.85 0.59
N VAL A 179 -14.32 -4.59 1.53
CA VAL A 179 -15.07 -5.16 2.65
C VAL A 179 -14.41 -4.89 4.00
N SER A 180 -15.26 -4.53 4.97
CA SER A 180 -14.88 -4.46 6.37
C SER A 180 -15.73 -5.42 7.16
N SER A 181 -15.11 -6.48 7.68
CA SER A 181 -15.75 -7.52 8.51
C SER A 181 -15.34 -7.40 9.97
N VAL A 182 -15.23 -6.16 10.47
CA VAL A 182 -14.84 -5.87 11.85
C VAL A 182 -16.08 -5.78 12.73
N SER A 183 -16.15 -6.57 13.77
CA SER A 183 -17.36 -6.76 14.59
C SER A 183 -17.77 -5.55 15.45
N SER A 184 -16.89 -4.59 15.71
CA SER A 184 -17.20 -3.32 16.37
C SER A 184 -15.99 -2.38 16.37
N GLY A 185 -16.22 -1.07 16.20
CA GLY A 185 -15.19 -0.04 16.41
C GLY A 185 -14.08 0.00 15.37
N SER A 186 -14.36 -0.35 14.11
CA SER A 186 -13.37 -0.26 13.03
C SER A 186 -12.92 1.18 12.78
N GLU A 187 -13.85 2.13 12.75
CA GLU A 187 -13.58 3.55 12.51
C GLU A 187 -12.61 3.77 11.34
N SER A 188 -12.72 2.94 10.30
CA SER A 188 -11.88 3.02 9.12
C SER A 188 -12.50 3.93 8.06
N ALA A 189 -11.69 4.47 7.18
CA ALA A 189 -12.12 5.41 6.16
C ALA A 189 -11.87 4.89 4.74
N PHE A 190 -12.91 4.94 3.89
CA PHE A 190 -12.89 4.53 2.48
C PHE A 190 -13.15 5.77 1.62
N ILE A 191 -12.11 6.31 0.99
CA ILE A 191 -12.17 7.65 0.39
C ILE A 191 -11.72 7.62 -1.07
N GLY A 192 -12.57 8.12 -1.98
CA GLY A 192 -12.20 8.35 -3.37
C GLY A 192 -11.77 7.10 -4.13
N ASN A 193 -12.32 5.94 -3.78
CA ASN A 193 -12.03 4.70 -4.51
C ASN A 193 -12.96 4.56 -5.71
N TYR A 194 -12.45 4.00 -6.80
CA TYR A 194 -13.22 3.57 -7.95
C TYR A 194 -13.38 2.05 -7.92
N VAL A 195 -14.61 1.58 -7.92
CA VAL A 195 -14.96 0.15 -7.88
C VAL A 195 -15.82 -0.21 -9.07
N ALA A 196 -15.51 -1.34 -9.73
CA ALA A 196 -16.28 -1.78 -10.88
C ALA A 196 -16.40 -3.32 -10.97
N ASN A 197 -17.41 -3.79 -11.71
CA ASN A 197 -17.56 -5.18 -12.14
C ASN A 197 -17.44 -6.19 -10.99
N SER A 198 -18.03 -5.92 -9.85
CA SER A 198 -17.95 -6.78 -8.66
C SER A 198 -19.35 -7.18 -8.18
N GLY A 199 -19.44 -8.24 -7.38
CA GLY A 199 -20.70 -8.61 -6.79
C GLY A 199 -21.20 -7.53 -5.84
N PHE A 200 -20.36 -7.14 -4.88
CA PHE A 200 -20.58 -6.00 -3.97
C PHE A 200 -19.47 -4.96 -4.18
N GLY A 201 -19.86 -3.69 -4.21
CA GLY A 201 -18.92 -2.58 -4.24
C GLY A 201 -18.26 -2.38 -2.88
N LEU A 202 -18.92 -1.67 -1.98
CA LEU A 202 -18.51 -1.46 -0.60
C LEU A 202 -19.44 -2.21 0.35
N ALA A 203 -18.90 -3.14 1.14
CA ALA A 203 -19.61 -3.83 2.22
C ALA A 203 -18.90 -3.54 3.55
N LEU A 204 -19.41 -2.55 4.29
CA LEU A 204 -18.70 -1.92 5.39
C LEU A 204 -19.36 -2.19 6.75
N SER A 205 -18.56 -2.16 7.80
CA SER A 205 -19.05 -2.18 9.19
C SER A 205 -19.72 -0.85 9.55
N SER A 206 -20.63 -0.85 10.50
CA SER A 206 -21.47 0.31 10.85
C SER A 206 -20.72 1.58 11.25
N ASN A 207 -19.49 1.46 11.76
CA ASN A 207 -18.68 2.60 12.19
C ASN A 207 -17.67 3.06 11.13
N ASP A 208 -17.60 2.39 10.00
CA ASP A 208 -16.71 2.84 8.91
C ASP A 208 -17.31 4.04 8.20
N LEU A 209 -16.44 4.92 7.76
CA LEU A 209 -16.80 6.13 7.03
C LEU A 209 -16.45 5.97 5.55
N TYR A 210 -17.30 6.48 4.65
CA TYR A 210 -16.97 6.48 3.23
C TYR A 210 -17.38 7.80 2.53
N GLN A 211 -16.51 8.27 1.63
CA GLN A 211 -16.68 9.53 0.92
C GLN A 211 -16.08 9.50 -0.48
N GLY A 212 -16.76 10.10 -1.45
CA GLY A 212 -16.24 10.30 -2.80
C GLY A 212 -15.92 9.03 -3.57
N ASN A 213 -16.54 7.89 -3.18
CA ASN A 213 -16.33 6.63 -3.90
C ASN A 213 -17.28 6.54 -5.08
N VAL A 214 -16.80 6.00 -6.20
CA VAL A 214 -17.58 5.72 -7.38
C VAL A 214 -17.66 4.21 -7.59
N VAL A 215 -18.88 3.68 -7.69
CA VAL A 215 -19.14 2.25 -7.87
C VAL A 215 -19.96 2.04 -9.11
N THR A 216 -19.46 1.25 -10.06
CA THR A 216 -20.11 0.99 -11.34
C THR A 216 -20.24 -0.51 -11.60
N ASN A 217 -21.35 -0.91 -12.24
CA ASN A 217 -21.60 -2.30 -12.62
C ASN A 217 -21.37 -3.31 -11.47
N CYS A 218 -21.90 -3.00 -10.28
CA CYS A 218 -21.92 -3.89 -9.13
C CYS A 218 -23.36 -4.24 -8.76
N LYS A 219 -23.63 -5.52 -8.42
CA LYS A 219 -25.00 -5.95 -8.02
C LYS A 219 -25.52 -5.20 -6.79
N VAL A 220 -24.63 -4.92 -5.83
CA VAL A 220 -24.91 -4.13 -4.62
C VAL A 220 -23.80 -3.09 -4.46
N PRO A 221 -24.03 -1.82 -4.84
CA PRO A 221 -22.98 -0.80 -4.80
C PRO A 221 -22.47 -0.50 -3.39
N PHE A 222 -23.37 -0.24 -2.45
CA PHE A 222 -23.04 0.13 -1.07
C PHE A 222 -23.91 -0.65 -0.07
N THR A 223 -23.27 -1.16 0.99
CA THR A 223 -23.96 -1.75 2.12
C THR A 223 -23.20 -1.49 3.42
N GLY A 224 -23.88 -1.10 4.50
CA GLY A 224 -23.26 -0.68 5.76
C GLY A 224 -22.47 0.62 5.66
N GLY A 225 -21.72 0.93 6.71
CA GLY A 225 -20.94 2.16 6.82
C GLY A 225 -21.78 3.42 6.96
N ASN A 226 -21.09 4.55 7.14
CA ASN A 226 -21.67 5.89 7.23
C ASN A 226 -21.14 6.76 6.09
N ALA A 227 -22.02 7.20 5.21
CA ALA A 227 -21.66 8.15 4.14
C ALA A 227 -21.34 9.53 4.70
N ILE A 228 -20.25 10.13 4.27
CA ILE A 228 -19.92 11.52 4.53
C ILE A 228 -20.12 12.32 3.24
N GLY A 229 -20.97 13.36 3.32
CA GLY A 229 -21.31 14.19 2.16
C GLY A 229 -22.17 13.46 1.12
N THR A 230 -22.33 14.08 -0.04
CA THR A 230 -23.20 13.64 -1.14
C THR A 230 -22.42 13.14 -2.35
N GLU A 231 -21.11 12.95 -2.24
CA GLU A 231 -20.21 12.72 -3.38
C GLU A 231 -20.03 11.24 -3.76
N ASN A 232 -20.72 10.32 -3.07
CA ASN A 232 -20.66 8.90 -3.44
C ASN A 232 -21.63 8.63 -4.61
N GLY A 233 -21.11 8.02 -5.68
CA GLY A 233 -21.88 7.74 -6.88
C GLY A 233 -21.99 6.24 -7.17
N SER A 234 -23.15 5.81 -7.69
CA SER A 234 -23.35 4.48 -8.26
C SER A 234 -24.26 4.57 -9.48
N ASP A 235 -24.04 3.70 -10.46
CA ASP A 235 -24.93 3.44 -11.59
C ASP A 235 -25.78 2.20 -11.35
#